data_4b25e36cf723fff477dff315daa1aca0
#
_entry.id   4b25e36cf723fff477dff315daa1aca0
#
_cell.length_a   1.000
_cell.length_b   1.000
_cell.length_c   1.000
_cell.angle_alpha   90.00
_cell.angle_beta   90.00
_cell.angle_gamma   90.00
#
_symmetry.space_group_name_H-M   'P 1'
#
loop_
_entity.id
_entity.type
_entity.pdbx_description
1 polymer ?
#
loop_
_entity_poly.entity_id
_entity_poly.type
_entity_poly.pdbx_seq_one_letter_code
_entity_poly.pdbx_strand_id
1 'polypeptide(L)'
;MIRSKDVLNCLPLLASVLGDQYGVQVRISGNEACTNGKVIYLPALPMDCEPELLAMARGFVDHEAAHIRHTDFAALKAAKLDPVTFNLFNCLEDWRIEKKLSGIFPGCRHNLNWLIRRFFVEEAEPRAGGDSPALAVLDYVLLTVRAWDVEEVNMPRLAAAEVLRQHFHGLKEVLDAVLAKVYIHCPDTATAIAYARLLAQAIRQWEPQPQQQKKSKGSRADLCDSTSQSKQEISSACASQTQQPTSPSRAKDQLAALFHAEAQDLPQALGEILSTALTLCQAESAFEKVTVAIEGFRPSEALPEAQKQQALKASIALRARLQGLLQARTQKRCSIGRRGALHPGSLHRMQTANPRIFRREVEQTGLNTAVHILLDVSGSMSGVPIVLARQACYAVAKALENIKGVNPAVTAFPAMASTSSVFPIMRHGQKVPDSFDINASGGTPLAAALWWVMQTMLFLKEQRKIILIITDGIPDNTHAAIHAVTVAQKLGYEVYGLGIRDEHIAHLLPQTSRVINDLSDLAPIMFDMLQTVLLKGGAA
;
A
#
# COMPACT_ATOMS: atom_id res chain seq x y z
N MET A 1 16.48 -11.18 15.13
CA MET A 1 16.61 -10.22 14.01
C MET A 1 15.61 -10.63 12.94
N ILE A 2 14.55 -9.87 12.74
CA ILE A 2 13.52 -10.16 11.74
C ILE A 2 14.17 -10.07 10.38
N ARG A 3 14.02 -11.09 9.55
CA ARG A 3 14.48 -11.00 8.17
C ARG A 3 13.56 -10.05 7.41
N SER A 4 14.15 -9.02 6.81
CA SER A 4 13.39 -8.02 5.99
C SER A 4 12.44 -8.67 4.97
N LYS A 5 12.73 -9.91 4.56
CA LYS A 5 11.87 -10.71 3.69
C LYS A 5 10.54 -11.10 4.33
N ASP A 6 10.50 -11.38 5.63
CA ASP A 6 9.27 -11.84 6.30
C ASP A 6 8.29 -10.67 6.50
N VAL A 7 8.82 -9.45 6.68
CA VAL A 7 8.00 -8.21 6.73
C VAL A 7 7.42 -7.90 5.35
N LEU A 8 8.21 -8.10 4.29
CA LEU A 8 7.79 -7.79 2.92
C LEU A 8 6.72 -8.74 2.38
N ASN A 9 6.53 -9.90 3.01
CA ASN A 9 5.49 -10.85 2.62
C ASN A 9 4.12 -10.55 3.26
N CYS A 10 4.04 -9.58 4.19
CA CYS A 10 2.77 -9.15 4.78
C CYS A 10 2.28 -7.88 4.07
N LEU A 11 1.28 -7.99 3.22
CA LEU A 11 0.79 -6.89 2.40
C LEU A 11 0.48 -5.60 3.18
N PRO A 12 -0.20 -5.63 4.35
CA PRO A 12 -0.46 -4.41 5.11
C PRO A 12 0.81 -3.68 5.55
N LEU A 13 1.83 -4.44 5.94
CA LEU A 13 3.10 -3.87 6.37
C LEU A 13 3.92 -3.39 5.17
N LEU A 14 3.88 -4.12 4.05
CA LEU A 14 4.49 -3.69 2.80
C LEU A 14 3.92 -2.35 2.33
N ALA A 15 2.59 -2.23 2.31
CA ALA A 15 1.92 -0.98 1.93
C ALA A 15 2.36 0.19 2.82
N SER A 16 2.49 -0.03 4.13
CA SER A 16 2.97 0.97 5.08
C SER A 16 4.43 1.38 4.80
N VAL A 17 5.31 0.41 4.53
CA VAL A 17 6.72 0.65 4.20
C VAL A 17 6.87 1.44 2.90
N LEU A 18 6.13 1.06 1.86
CA LEU A 18 6.14 1.77 0.58
C LEU A 18 5.59 3.19 0.73
N GLY A 19 4.50 3.35 1.49
CA GLY A 19 3.91 4.66 1.77
C GLY A 19 4.92 5.60 2.45
N ASP A 20 5.63 5.13 3.48
CA ASP A 20 6.67 5.91 4.15
C ASP A 20 7.86 6.21 3.22
N GLN A 21 8.30 5.23 2.44
CA GLN A 21 9.39 5.39 1.46
C GLN A 21 9.09 6.50 0.44
N TYR A 22 7.86 6.57 -0.03
CA TYR A 22 7.45 7.56 -1.03
C TYR A 22 6.93 8.86 -0.42
N GLY A 23 6.75 8.92 0.90
CA GLY A 23 6.15 10.06 1.61
C GLY A 23 4.67 10.21 1.30
N VAL A 24 3.96 9.10 1.05
CA VAL A 24 2.52 9.04 0.80
C VAL A 24 1.85 8.13 1.82
N GLN A 25 0.57 8.32 2.04
CA GLN A 25 -0.21 7.43 2.90
C GLN A 25 -0.80 6.30 2.07
N VAL A 26 -0.58 5.05 2.51
CA VAL A 26 -1.21 3.86 1.94
C VAL A 26 -2.10 3.23 3.00
N ARG A 27 -3.34 2.91 2.66
CA ARG A 27 -4.33 2.27 3.54
C ARG A 27 -4.87 1.03 2.87
N ILE A 28 -4.94 -0.05 3.64
CA ILE A 28 -5.63 -1.26 3.22
C ILE A 28 -7.02 -1.22 3.85
N SER A 29 -7.99 -0.79 3.07
CA SER A 29 -9.39 -0.71 3.51
C SER A 29 -10.31 -0.59 2.31
N GLY A 30 -11.50 -1.18 2.41
CA GLY A 30 -12.50 -1.10 1.35
C GLY A 30 -12.40 -2.23 0.32
N ASN A 31 -13.09 -2.04 -0.78
CA ASN A 31 -13.30 -3.06 -1.81
C ASN A 31 -12.60 -2.73 -3.14
N GLU A 32 -11.97 -1.57 -3.25
CA GLU A 32 -11.41 -1.07 -4.50
C GLU A 32 -9.98 -0.57 -4.31
N ALA A 33 -9.16 -0.75 -5.34
CA ALA A 33 -7.87 -0.12 -5.45
C ALA A 33 -8.04 1.27 -6.08
N CYS A 34 -7.80 2.33 -5.31
CA CYS A 34 -7.98 3.70 -5.81
C CYS A 34 -7.11 4.71 -5.05
N THR A 35 -7.04 5.93 -5.56
CA THR A 35 -6.39 7.06 -4.88
C THR A 35 -7.30 8.28 -4.86
N ASN A 36 -7.18 9.09 -3.82
CA ASN A 36 -7.84 10.39 -3.74
C ASN A 36 -6.85 11.57 -3.92
N GLY A 37 -5.66 11.30 -4.47
CA GLY A 37 -4.60 12.29 -4.65
C GLY A 37 -3.76 12.58 -3.38
N LYS A 38 -4.09 11.95 -2.24
CA LYS A 38 -3.35 12.08 -0.98
C LYS A 38 -3.10 10.73 -0.31
N VAL A 39 -4.04 9.82 -0.45
CA VAL A 39 -4.02 8.49 0.16
C VAL A 39 -4.29 7.46 -0.92
N ILE A 40 -3.47 6.42 -0.95
CA ILE A 40 -3.66 5.24 -1.80
C ILE A 40 -4.45 4.23 -1.00
N TYR A 41 -5.54 3.76 -1.56
CA TYR A 41 -6.36 2.69 -1.00
C TYR A 41 -6.08 1.39 -1.75
N LEU A 42 -5.77 0.35 -1.00
CA LEU A 42 -5.66 -1.01 -1.51
C LEU A 42 -6.82 -1.83 -0.96
N PRO A 43 -7.39 -2.76 -1.74
CA PRO A 43 -8.40 -3.66 -1.23
C PRO A 43 -7.81 -4.60 -0.18
N ALA A 44 -8.68 -5.16 0.65
CA ALA A 44 -8.31 -6.25 1.54
C ALA A 44 -8.00 -7.49 0.70
N LEU A 45 -6.74 -7.90 0.64
CA LEU A 45 -6.28 -9.05 -0.13
C LEU A 45 -6.23 -10.32 0.72
N PRO A 46 -6.17 -11.52 0.11
CA PRO A 46 -6.05 -12.79 0.82
C PRO A 46 -4.82 -12.81 1.76
N MET A 47 -4.92 -13.56 2.87
CA MET A 47 -3.81 -13.70 3.83
C MET A 47 -2.60 -14.41 3.22
N ASP A 48 -2.83 -15.42 2.39
CA ASP A 48 -1.80 -16.16 1.64
C ASP A 48 -1.72 -15.62 0.20
N CYS A 49 -1.24 -14.39 0.07
CA CYS A 49 -1.06 -13.77 -1.25
C CYS A 49 0.03 -14.45 -2.05
N GLU A 50 -0.27 -14.81 -3.29
CA GLU A 50 0.74 -15.24 -4.26
C GLU A 50 1.75 -14.11 -4.55
N PRO A 51 3.01 -14.47 -4.88
CA PRO A 51 4.04 -13.48 -5.18
C PRO A 51 3.65 -12.49 -6.28
N GLU A 52 2.86 -12.93 -7.24
CA GLU A 52 2.36 -12.10 -8.35
C GLU A 52 1.37 -11.04 -7.89
N LEU A 53 0.44 -11.41 -7.01
CA LEU A 53 -0.51 -10.45 -6.43
C LEU A 53 0.21 -9.39 -5.60
N LEU A 54 1.26 -9.78 -4.85
CA LEU A 54 2.12 -8.84 -4.14
C LEU A 54 2.87 -7.91 -5.10
N ALA A 55 3.34 -8.41 -6.25
CA ALA A 55 4.01 -7.60 -7.25
C ALA A 55 3.04 -6.61 -7.90
N MET A 56 1.79 -7.02 -8.21
CA MET A 56 0.73 -6.13 -8.68
C MET A 56 0.39 -5.04 -7.66
N ALA A 57 0.23 -5.40 -6.39
CA ALA A 57 -0.05 -4.43 -5.32
C ALA A 57 1.10 -3.42 -5.14
N ARG A 58 2.35 -3.86 -5.23
CA ARG A 58 3.52 -2.96 -5.25
C ARG A 58 3.47 -2.01 -6.43
N GLY A 59 3.26 -2.55 -7.63
CA GLY A 59 3.22 -1.74 -8.84
C GLY A 59 2.11 -0.72 -8.83
N PHE A 60 0.95 -1.07 -8.28
CA PHE A 60 -0.14 -0.11 -8.08
C PHE A 60 0.27 1.01 -7.10
N VAL A 61 0.91 0.67 -5.97
CA VAL A 61 1.41 1.70 -5.04
C VAL A 61 2.49 2.55 -5.68
N ASP A 62 3.42 1.96 -6.45
CA ASP A 62 4.46 2.69 -7.17
C ASP A 62 3.84 3.69 -8.16
N HIS A 63 2.85 3.26 -8.93
CA HIS A 63 2.13 4.06 -9.90
C HIS A 63 1.35 5.22 -9.25
N GLU A 64 0.51 4.93 -8.25
CA GLU A 64 -0.29 5.94 -7.56
C GLU A 64 0.57 6.93 -6.76
N ALA A 65 1.68 6.46 -6.17
CA ALA A 65 2.64 7.35 -5.52
C ALA A 65 3.30 8.30 -6.51
N ALA A 66 3.54 7.86 -7.75
CA ALA A 66 4.04 8.73 -8.81
C ALA A 66 3.03 9.84 -9.15
N HIS A 67 1.73 9.51 -9.24
CA HIS A 67 0.67 10.50 -9.42
C HIS A 67 0.62 11.51 -8.28
N ILE A 68 0.57 11.04 -7.02
CA ILE A 68 0.49 11.93 -5.84
C ILE A 68 1.68 12.90 -5.79
N ARG A 69 2.87 12.46 -6.20
CA ARG A 69 4.09 13.26 -6.13
C ARG A 69 4.32 14.19 -7.31
N HIS A 70 3.83 13.84 -8.48
CA HIS A 70 4.27 14.47 -9.73
C HIS A 70 3.13 14.99 -10.61
N THR A 71 1.87 14.64 -10.36
CA THR A 71 0.72 15.14 -11.12
C THR A 71 0.14 16.40 -10.47
N ASP A 72 -0.08 17.43 -11.27
CA ASP A 72 -0.83 18.61 -10.85
C ASP A 72 -2.34 18.36 -11.09
N PHE A 73 -3.01 17.83 -10.07
CA PHE A 73 -4.45 17.56 -10.12
C PHE A 73 -5.30 18.83 -10.28
N ALA A 74 -4.80 20.00 -9.88
CA ALA A 74 -5.52 21.25 -10.04
C ALA A 74 -5.52 21.68 -11.51
N ALA A 75 -4.36 21.60 -12.18
CA ALA A 75 -4.25 21.86 -13.62
C ALA A 75 -5.09 20.86 -14.43
N LEU A 76 -5.07 19.58 -14.07
CA LEU A 76 -5.88 18.54 -14.72
C LEU A 76 -7.39 18.83 -14.60
N LYS A 77 -7.86 19.13 -13.40
CA LYS A 77 -9.28 19.47 -13.16
C LYS A 77 -9.71 20.71 -13.92
N ALA A 78 -8.85 21.72 -14.00
CA ALA A 78 -9.11 22.95 -14.75
C ALA A 78 -9.17 22.73 -16.27
N ALA A 79 -8.46 21.73 -16.78
CA ALA A 79 -8.36 21.45 -18.21
C ALA A 79 -9.67 20.94 -18.83
N LYS A 80 -10.58 20.33 -18.08
CA LYS A 80 -11.90 19.79 -18.53
C LYS A 80 -11.79 19.00 -19.83
N LEU A 81 -10.95 17.97 -19.84
CA LEU A 81 -10.69 17.14 -21.00
C LEU A 81 -11.91 16.25 -21.33
N ASP A 82 -12.18 16.04 -22.61
CA ASP A 82 -13.12 15.00 -23.06
C ASP A 82 -12.50 13.59 -22.88
N PRO A 83 -13.30 12.50 -22.87
CA PRO A 83 -12.80 11.15 -22.56
C PRO A 83 -11.59 10.73 -23.39
N VAL A 84 -11.59 10.97 -24.71
CA VAL A 84 -10.49 10.60 -25.60
C VAL A 84 -9.23 11.40 -25.31
N THR A 85 -9.37 12.72 -25.14
CA THR A 85 -8.25 13.59 -24.80
C THR A 85 -7.70 13.25 -23.41
N PHE A 86 -8.57 12.85 -22.47
CA PHE A 86 -8.15 12.36 -21.15
C PHE A 86 -7.39 11.05 -21.25
N ASN A 87 -7.85 10.10 -22.06
CA ASN A 87 -7.15 8.83 -22.29
C ASN A 87 -5.74 9.06 -22.86
N LEU A 88 -5.62 9.91 -23.88
CA LEU A 88 -4.32 10.31 -24.43
C LEU A 88 -3.42 10.99 -23.39
N PHE A 89 -4.01 11.89 -22.58
CA PHE A 89 -3.28 12.53 -21.47
C PHE A 89 -2.78 11.50 -20.48
N ASN A 90 -3.63 10.56 -20.08
CA ASN A 90 -3.27 9.52 -19.10
C ASN A 90 -2.07 8.69 -19.59
N CYS A 91 -2.05 8.28 -20.87
CA CYS A 91 -0.92 7.59 -21.46
C CYS A 91 0.40 8.37 -21.35
N LEU A 92 0.37 9.69 -21.61
CA LEU A 92 1.57 10.54 -21.55
C LEU A 92 1.99 10.84 -20.11
N GLU A 93 1.03 11.13 -19.25
CA GLU A 93 1.26 11.47 -17.85
C GLU A 93 1.82 10.30 -17.07
N ASP A 94 1.25 9.10 -17.24
CA ASP A 94 1.73 7.86 -16.61
C ASP A 94 3.21 7.65 -16.89
N TRP A 95 3.61 7.66 -18.15
CA TRP A 95 5.02 7.50 -18.51
C TRP A 95 5.89 8.59 -17.87
N ARG A 96 5.45 9.84 -17.92
CA ARG A 96 6.20 10.97 -17.38
C ARG A 96 6.45 10.84 -15.88
N ILE A 97 5.41 10.52 -15.12
CA ILE A 97 5.49 10.40 -13.65
C ILE A 97 6.25 9.15 -13.23
N GLU A 98 6.01 8.02 -13.89
CA GLU A 98 6.72 6.76 -13.64
C GLU A 98 8.22 6.91 -13.91
N LYS A 99 8.61 7.60 -14.99
CA LYS A 99 10.00 7.92 -15.31
C LYS A 99 10.63 8.80 -14.24
N LYS A 100 9.91 9.83 -13.74
CA LYS A 100 10.39 10.70 -12.66
C LYS A 100 10.56 9.91 -11.35
N LEU A 101 9.58 9.11 -10.96
CA LEU A 101 9.65 8.29 -9.75
C LEU A 101 10.79 7.28 -9.84
N SER A 102 10.93 6.60 -10.97
CA SER A 102 12.01 5.63 -11.24
C SER A 102 13.41 6.25 -11.20
N GLY A 103 13.52 7.55 -11.50
CA GLY A 103 14.77 8.30 -11.37
C GLY A 103 15.17 8.52 -9.91
N ILE A 104 14.19 8.62 -9.00
CA ILE A 104 14.42 8.78 -7.55
C ILE A 104 14.57 7.40 -6.89
N PHE A 105 13.72 6.44 -7.29
CA PHE A 105 13.64 5.09 -6.73
C PHE A 105 13.85 4.04 -7.84
N PRO A 106 15.08 3.62 -8.11
CA PRO A 106 15.37 2.69 -9.22
C PRO A 106 14.65 1.35 -9.15
N GLY A 107 14.27 0.90 -7.95
CA GLY A 107 13.48 -0.33 -7.75
C GLY A 107 12.10 -0.28 -8.42
N CYS A 108 11.46 0.91 -8.49
CA CYS A 108 10.16 1.08 -9.15
C CYS A 108 10.24 0.78 -10.65
N ARG A 109 11.33 1.18 -11.33
CA ARG A 109 11.52 0.89 -12.76
C ARG A 109 11.43 -0.59 -13.06
N HIS A 110 12.11 -1.43 -12.27
CA HIS A 110 12.08 -2.88 -12.48
C HIS A 110 10.67 -3.45 -12.30
N ASN A 111 9.96 -2.99 -11.31
CA ASN A 111 8.59 -3.40 -10.98
C ASN A 111 7.61 -3.00 -12.09
N LEU A 112 7.63 -1.73 -12.48
CA LEU A 112 6.76 -1.20 -13.53
C LEU A 112 7.05 -1.84 -14.89
N ASN A 113 8.33 -2.04 -15.26
CA ASN A 113 8.68 -2.72 -16.52
C ASN A 113 8.20 -4.18 -16.55
N TRP A 114 8.26 -4.89 -15.41
CA TRP A 114 7.70 -6.23 -15.29
C TRP A 114 6.19 -6.24 -15.53
N LEU A 115 5.45 -5.29 -14.91
CA LEU A 115 4.00 -5.16 -15.08
C LEU A 115 3.62 -4.78 -16.51
N ILE A 116 4.36 -3.83 -17.13
CA ILE A 116 4.14 -3.45 -18.51
C ILE A 116 4.32 -4.66 -19.45
N ARG A 117 5.36 -5.46 -19.25
CA ARG A 117 5.58 -6.68 -20.04
C ARG A 117 4.43 -7.66 -19.86
N ARG A 118 4.02 -7.91 -18.61
CA ARG A 118 2.95 -8.84 -18.28
C ARG A 118 1.64 -8.45 -18.96
N PHE A 119 1.17 -7.22 -18.76
CA PHE A 119 -0.16 -6.81 -19.21
C PHE A 119 -0.23 -6.37 -20.68
N PHE A 120 0.88 -5.93 -21.27
CA PHE A 120 0.88 -5.42 -22.64
C PHE A 120 1.53 -6.38 -23.64
N VAL A 121 2.18 -7.46 -23.17
CA VAL A 121 2.83 -8.45 -24.03
C VAL A 121 2.35 -9.87 -23.77
N GLU A 122 2.39 -10.34 -22.50
CA GLU A 122 2.13 -11.74 -22.13
C GLU A 122 0.64 -12.04 -22.00
N GLU A 123 -0.11 -11.20 -21.29
CA GLU A 123 -1.56 -11.33 -21.03
C GLU A 123 -2.39 -10.43 -21.96
N ALA A 124 -1.75 -9.79 -22.95
CA ALA A 124 -2.46 -8.95 -23.89
C ALA A 124 -3.48 -9.80 -24.65
N GLU A 125 -4.77 -9.64 -24.32
CA GLU A 125 -5.82 -10.05 -25.22
C GLU A 125 -5.59 -9.40 -26.57
N PRO A 126 -5.99 -10.02 -27.71
CA PRO A 126 -5.81 -9.43 -29.01
C PRO A 126 -6.52 -8.06 -29.07
N ARG A 127 -5.78 -7.01 -28.68
CA ARG A 127 -6.26 -5.63 -28.68
C ARG A 127 -6.41 -5.05 -30.10
N ALA A 128 -5.84 -5.73 -31.09
CA ALA A 128 -5.81 -5.25 -32.45
C ALA A 128 -7.22 -5.10 -33.03
N GLY A 129 -7.84 -3.97 -32.74
CA GLY A 129 -8.99 -3.44 -33.49
C GLY A 129 -10.18 -4.38 -33.65
N GLY A 130 -10.54 -5.18 -32.60
CA GLY A 130 -11.57 -6.21 -32.73
C GLY A 130 -12.78 -5.77 -33.53
N ASP A 131 -13.49 -4.74 -33.11
CA ASP A 131 -14.67 -4.23 -33.80
C ASP A 131 -14.51 -2.82 -34.37
N SER A 132 -13.49 -2.04 -33.99
CA SER A 132 -13.27 -0.67 -34.47
C SER A 132 -11.78 -0.34 -34.71
N PRO A 133 -11.36 -0.17 -35.97
CA PRO A 133 -10.00 0.30 -36.30
C PRO A 133 -9.62 1.62 -35.63
N ALA A 134 -10.60 2.45 -35.23
CA ALA A 134 -10.35 3.72 -34.57
C ALA A 134 -9.73 3.56 -33.16
N LEU A 135 -10.05 2.48 -32.44
CA LEU A 135 -9.42 2.18 -31.13
C LEU A 135 -7.93 1.87 -31.27
N ALA A 136 -7.51 1.27 -32.39
CA ALA A 136 -6.10 1.01 -32.68
C ALA A 136 -5.25 2.30 -32.71
N VAL A 137 -5.86 3.47 -32.92
CA VAL A 137 -5.18 4.77 -32.87
C VAL A 137 -4.75 5.09 -31.43
N LEU A 138 -5.62 4.86 -30.45
CA LEU A 138 -5.31 5.06 -29.03
C LEU A 138 -4.33 3.99 -28.54
N ASP A 139 -4.53 2.73 -28.92
CA ASP A 139 -3.59 1.64 -28.62
C ASP A 139 -2.20 1.94 -29.17
N TYR A 140 -2.12 2.48 -30.37
CA TYR A 140 -0.84 2.86 -30.96
C TYR A 140 -0.09 3.90 -30.13
N VAL A 141 -0.79 4.93 -29.62
CA VAL A 141 -0.22 5.96 -28.74
C VAL A 141 0.24 5.32 -27.44
N LEU A 142 -0.63 4.57 -26.77
CA LEU A 142 -0.33 3.88 -25.51
C LEU A 142 0.91 2.97 -25.65
N LEU A 143 0.89 2.07 -26.63
CA LEU A 143 1.98 1.11 -26.85
C LEU A 143 3.28 1.80 -27.30
N THR A 144 3.21 2.90 -28.06
CA THR A 144 4.40 3.68 -28.43
C THR A 144 5.07 4.28 -27.20
N VAL A 145 4.28 4.86 -26.30
CA VAL A 145 4.78 5.44 -25.05
C VAL A 145 5.40 4.36 -24.15
N ARG A 146 4.74 3.20 -24.02
CA ARG A 146 5.26 2.07 -23.23
C ARG A 146 6.51 1.41 -23.83
N ALA A 147 6.62 1.40 -25.15
CA ALA A 147 7.79 0.87 -25.87
C ALA A 147 9.08 1.69 -25.66
N TRP A 148 8.99 2.92 -25.17
CA TRP A 148 10.17 3.74 -24.86
C TRP A 148 11.02 3.16 -23.71
N ASP A 149 10.39 2.44 -22.78
CA ASP A 149 11.06 1.88 -21.61
C ASP A 149 11.10 0.34 -21.62
N VAL A 150 10.19 -0.32 -22.38
CA VAL A 150 10.09 -1.79 -22.49
C VAL A 150 10.05 -2.20 -23.97
N GLU A 151 11.19 -2.72 -24.47
CA GLU A 151 11.39 -3.03 -25.89
C GLU A 151 10.40 -4.10 -26.42
N GLU A 152 10.01 -5.05 -25.58
CA GLU A 152 9.11 -6.15 -25.95
C GLU A 152 7.72 -5.66 -26.40
N VAL A 153 7.29 -4.46 -25.96
CA VAL A 153 6.04 -3.82 -26.38
C VAL A 153 6.06 -3.39 -27.86
N ASN A 154 7.24 -3.41 -28.52
CA ASN A 154 7.31 -3.08 -29.94
C ASN A 154 6.51 -4.03 -30.83
N MET A 155 6.34 -5.30 -30.46
CA MET A 155 5.56 -6.24 -31.27
C MET A 155 4.08 -5.84 -31.34
N PRO A 156 3.33 -5.68 -30.23
CA PRO A 156 1.95 -5.20 -30.29
C PRO A 156 1.84 -3.76 -30.85
N ARG A 157 2.82 -2.88 -30.60
CA ARG A 157 2.87 -1.55 -31.21
C ARG A 157 2.91 -1.61 -32.74
N LEU A 158 3.73 -2.50 -33.33
CA LEU A 158 3.81 -2.66 -34.78
C LEU A 158 2.52 -3.20 -35.37
N ALA A 159 1.81 -4.08 -34.66
CA ALA A 159 0.49 -4.55 -35.09
C ALA A 159 -0.52 -3.39 -35.14
N ALA A 160 -0.59 -2.55 -34.11
CA ALA A 160 -1.41 -1.36 -34.11
C ALA A 160 -1.00 -0.37 -35.22
N ALA A 161 0.28 -0.17 -35.45
CA ALA A 161 0.81 0.68 -36.52
C ALA A 161 0.38 0.19 -37.91
N GLU A 162 0.27 -1.12 -38.09
CA GLU A 162 -0.18 -1.71 -39.36
C GLU A 162 -1.67 -1.38 -39.60
N VAL A 163 -2.52 -1.48 -38.59
CA VAL A 163 -3.93 -1.08 -38.67
C VAL A 163 -4.04 0.41 -39.05
N LEU A 164 -3.25 1.29 -38.40
CA LEU A 164 -3.23 2.72 -38.74
C LEU A 164 -2.84 2.94 -40.20
N ARG A 165 -1.82 2.23 -40.69
CA ARG A 165 -1.34 2.37 -42.05
C ARG A 165 -2.36 1.91 -43.10
N GLN A 166 -3.17 0.89 -42.75
CA GLN A 166 -4.21 0.38 -43.64
C GLN A 166 -5.47 1.26 -43.67
N HIS A 167 -5.86 1.79 -42.53
CA HIS A 167 -7.15 2.50 -42.38
C HIS A 167 -7.02 4.02 -42.33
N PHE A 168 -5.91 4.56 -41.79
CA PHE A 168 -5.71 6.00 -41.49
C PHE A 168 -4.38 6.51 -42.08
N HIS A 169 -4.25 6.50 -43.37
CA HIS A 169 -3.02 6.90 -44.08
C HIS A 169 -2.54 8.30 -43.66
N GLY A 170 -1.27 8.42 -43.30
CA GLY A 170 -0.65 9.68 -42.90
C GLY A 170 -0.89 10.09 -41.44
N LEU A 171 -1.83 9.45 -40.73
CA LEU A 171 -2.09 9.78 -39.33
C LEU A 171 -0.93 9.38 -38.43
N LYS A 172 -0.37 8.19 -38.66
CA LYS A 172 0.75 7.67 -37.89
C LYS A 172 1.92 8.65 -37.84
N GLU A 173 2.31 9.20 -38.98
CA GLU A 173 3.44 10.13 -39.11
C GLU A 173 3.20 11.42 -38.32
N VAL A 174 1.97 11.90 -38.27
CA VAL A 174 1.58 13.07 -37.48
C VAL A 174 1.64 12.76 -35.99
N LEU A 175 1.14 11.59 -35.55
CA LEU A 175 1.22 11.16 -34.15
C LEU A 175 2.66 10.99 -33.71
N ASP A 176 3.51 10.34 -34.55
CA ASP A 176 4.93 10.14 -34.25
C ASP A 176 5.68 11.47 -34.09
N ALA A 177 5.36 12.46 -34.89
CA ALA A 177 5.97 13.79 -34.78
C ALA A 177 5.64 14.48 -33.45
N VAL A 178 4.43 14.27 -32.91
CA VAL A 178 4.06 14.79 -31.57
C VAL A 178 4.71 13.95 -30.48
N LEU A 179 4.64 12.61 -30.59
CA LEU A 179 5.21 11.70 -29.59
C LEU A 179 6.73 11.85 -29.45
N ALA A 180 7.45 12.12 -30.55
CA ALA A 180 8.88 12.45 -30.51
C ALA A 180 9.18 13.70 -29.67
N LYS A 181 8.31 14.73 -29.75
CA LYS A 181 8.43 15.92 -28.88
C LYS A 181 8.16 15.59 -27.41
N VAL A 182 7.17 14.75 -27.13
CA VAL A 182 6.87 14.29 -25.77
C VAL A 182 8.07 13.57 -25.17
N TYR A 183 8.68 12.63 -25.91
CA TYR A 183 9.86 11.88 -25.47
C TYR A 183 11.03 12.80 -25.10
N ILE A 184 11.27 13.86 -25.90
CA ILE A 184 12.36 14.82 -25.68
C ILE A 184 12.04 15.77 -24.53
N HIS A 185 10.81 16.29 -24.47
CA HIS A 185 10.47 17.36 -23.53
C HIS A 185 9.01 17.29 -23.05
N CYS A 186 8.77 16.62 -21.92
CA CYS A 186 7.51 16.63 -21.20
C CYS A 186 7.76 16.83 -19.68
N PRO A 187 8.06 18.07 -19.24
CA PRO A 187 8.52 18.32 -17.87
C PRO A 187 7.42 18.26 -16.81
N ASP A 188 6.19 18.62 -17.15
CA ASP A 188 5.09 18.80 -16.21
C ASP A 188 3.72 18.38 -16.78
N THR A 189 2.71 18.35 -15.90
CA THR A 189 1.33 17.97 -16.23
C THR A 189 0.70 18.91 -17.27
N ALA A 190 0.99 20.22 -17.21
CA ALA A 190 0.44 21.18 -18.16
C ALA A 190 0.94 20.90 -19.59
N THR A 191 2.22 20.54 -19.72
CA THR A 191 2.82 20.15 -21.01
C THR A 191 2.21 18.83 -21.52
N ALA A 192 1.99 17.85 -20.64
CA ALA A 192 1.32 16.60 -21.00
C ALA A 192 -0.12 16.85 -21.51
N ILE A 193 -0.88 17.74 -20.86
CA ILE A 193 -2.21 18.18 -21.31
C ILE A 193 -2.15 18.83 -22.69
N ALA A 194 -1.16 19.71 -22.92
CA ALA A 194 -0.98 20.38 -24.20
C ALA A 194 -0.71 19.37 -25.33
N TYR A 195 0.17 18.39 -25.09
CA TYR A 195 0.45 17.34 -26.08
C TYR A 195 -0.75 16.41 -26.31
N ALA A 196 -1.50 16.05 -25.27
CA ALA A 196 -2.72 15.27 -25.41
C ALA A 196 -3.76 15.97 -26.31
N ARG A 197 -3.92 17.28 -26.14
CA ARG A 197 -4.79 18.11 -27.01
C ARG A 197 -4.28 18.15 -28.45
N LEU A 198 -2.98 18.22 -28.67
CA LEU A 198 -2.41 18.17 -30.03
C LEU A 198 -2.65 16.81 -30.68
N LEU A 199 -2.48 15.70 -29.95
CA LEU A 199 -2.80 14.36 -30.46
C LEU A 199 -4.31 14.25 -30.79
N ALA A 200 -5.18 14.67 -29.87
CA ALA A 200 -6.63 14.65 -30.10
C ALA A 200 -7.04 15.52 -31.29
N GLN A 201 -6.43 16.69 -31.46
CA GLN A 201 -6.64 17.56 -32.61
C GLN A 201 -6.18 16.91 -33.91
N ALA A 202 -5.01 16.24 -33.92
CA ALA A 202 -4.52 15.52 -35.08
C ALA A 202 -5.47 14.39 -35.50
N ILE A 203 -6.04 13.66 -34.54
CA ILE A 203 -7.03 12.62 -34.81
C ILE A 203 -8.35 13.22 -35.35
N ARG A 204 -8.84 14.32 -34.77
CA ARG A 204 -10.07 15.00 -35.22
C ARG A 204 -9.96 15.63 -36.61
N GLN A 205 -8.78 16.17 -36.93
CA GLN A 205 -8.52 16.89 -38.18
C GLN A 205 -7.98 15.99 -39.29
N TRP A 206 -7.85 14.68 -39.01
CA TRP A 206 -7.38 13.78 -40.02
C TRP A 206 -8.31 13.72 -41.21
N GLU A 207 -7.74 13.90 -42.43
CA GLU A 207 -8.46 13.78 -43.69
C GLU A 207 -7.80 12.70 -44.57
N PRO A 208 -8.61 11.87 -45.21
CA PRO A 208 -8.09 10.83 -46.08
C PRO A 208 -7.35 11.45 -47.26
N GLN A 209 -6.08 11.14 -47.39
CA GLN A 209 -5.29 11.55 -48.56
C GLN A 209 -5.75 10.78 -49.79
N PRO A 210 -5.99 11.45 -50.94
CA PRO A 210 -6.32 10.75 -52.17
C PRO A 210 -5.14 9.83 -52.56
N GLN A 211 -5.44 8.54 -52.66
CA GLN A 211 -4.45 7.56 -53.16
C GLN A 211 -4.01 7.98 -54.53
N GLN A 212 -2.78 8.39 -54.73
CA GLN A 212 -2.15 8.44 -56.05
C GLN A 212 -2.05 7.02 -56.58
N GLN A 213 -3.05 6.64 -57.40
CA GLN A 213 -2.98 5.43 -58.21
C GLN A 213 -1.74 5.57 -59.10
N LYS A 214 -0.67 4.87 -58.80
CA LYS A 214 0.39 4.61 -59.78
C LYS A 214 -0.24 3.84 -60.93
N LYS A 215 -0.59 4.57 -61.99
CA LYS A 215 -0.95 3.97 -63.30
C LYS A 215 0.27 3.18 -63.76
N SER A 216 0.26 1.89 -63.51
CA SER A 216 1.15 0.97 -64.24
C SER A 216 0.66 0.96 -65.71
N LYS A 217 1.46 1.52 -66.60
CA LYS A 217 1.29 1.38 -68.03
C LYS A 217 1.34 -0.11 -68.36
N GLY A 218 0.16 -0.66 -68.67
CA GLY A 218 0.04 -2.01 -69.19
C GLY A 218 0.71 -2.12 -70.57
N SER A 219 1.60 -3.06 -70.72
CA SER A 219 1.95 -3.61 -72.02
C SER A 219 1.05 -4.81 -72.30
N ARG A 220 0.32 -4.68 -73.38
CA ARG A 220 -0.51 -5.71 -74.00
C ARG A 220 0.40 -6.78 -74.63
N ALA A 221 0.16 -8.03 -74.36
CA ALA A 221 0.48 -9.13 -75.29
C ALA A 221 -0.54 -10.24 -75.08
N ASP A 222 -1.09 -10.61 -76.20
CA ASP A 222 -2.20 -11.50 -76.41
C ASP A 222 -1.87 -12.99 -76.22
N LEU A 223 -2.93 -13.75 -76.16
CA LEU A 223 -3.33 -15.02 -76.76
C LEU A 223 -3.29 -16.32 -75.97
N CYS A 224 -4.53 -16.88 -76.00
CA CYS A 224 -4.93 -18.30 -76.18
C CYS A 224 -4.63 -19.28 -75.03
N ASP A 225 -5.51 -20.05 -74.68
CA ASP A 225 -6.68 -20.82 -75.03
C ASP A 225 -6.73 -22.12 -74.21
N SER A 226 -7.91 -22.46 -73.80
CA SER A 226 -8.49 -23.80 -73.64
C SER A 226 -8.02 -24.81 -72.55
N THR A 227 -9.01 -25.23 -71.87
CA THR A 227 -9.49 -26.60 -71.51
C THR A 227 -9.19 -27.19 -70.17
N SER A 228 -10.28 -27.29 -69.45
CA SER A 228 -10.93 -28.46 -68.81
C SER A 228 -10.31 -29.19 -67.62
N GLN A 229 -11.18 -29.22 -66.58
CA GLN A 229 -11.59 -30.36 -65.73
C GLN A 229 -10.63 -30.93 -64.67
N SER A 230 -10.95 -30.84 -63.47
CA SER A 230 -11.75 -31.68 -62.60
C SER A 230 -11.16 -31.83 -61.19
N LYS A 231 -12.03 -31.62 -60.20
CA LYS A 231 -12.18 -32.29 -58.91
C LYS A 231 -10.96 -32.65 -58.06
N GLN A 232 -10.84 -32.12 -56.87
CA GLN A 232 -11.37 -32.76 -55.66
C GLN A 232 -11.06 -31.92 -54.40
N GLU A 233 -12.05 -31.91 -53.54
CA GLU A 233 -12.09 -31.33 -52.21
C GLU A 233 -11.01 -31.90 -51.29
N ILE A 234 -10.38 -31.06 -50.47
CA ILE A 234 -10.14 -31.37 -49.06
C ILE A 234 -10.22 -30.05 -48.28
N SER A 235 -11.21 -30.01 -47.40
CA SER A 235 -11.45 -28.99 -46.42
C SER A 235 -10.33 -28.90 -45.40
N SER A 236 -9.90 -27.70 -45.04
CA SER A 236 -9.60 -27.34 -43.66
C SER A 236 -9.65 -25.83 -43.55
N ALA A 237 -10.64 -25.41 -42.78
CA ALA A 237 -10.91 -24.03 -42.42
C ALA A 237 -9.77 -23.45 -41.59
N CYS A 238 -9.21 -22.38 -42.05
CA CYS A 238 -8.64 -21.33 -41.23
C CYS A 238 -8.94 -20.02 -41.96
N ALA A 239 -10.14 -19.51 -41.70
CA ALA A 239 -10.59 -18.25 -42.25
C ALA A 239 -9.92 -17.13 -41.43
N SER A 240 -8.73 -16.72 -41.87
CA SER A 240 -8.24 -15.39 -41.58
C SER A 240 -9.16 -14.41 -42.30
N GLN A 241 -10.08 -13.78 -41.58
CA GLN A 241 -10.87 -12.67 -42.09
C GLN A 241 -9.93 -11.50 -42.38
N THR A 242 -9.44 -11.42 -43.59
CA THR A 242 -8.78 -10.25 -44.15
C THR A 242 -9.86 -9.17 -44.25
N GLN A 243 -9.93 -8.26 -43.26
CA GLN A 243 -10.82 -7.11 -43.32
C GLN A 243 -10.45 -6.28 -44.56
N GLN A 244 -11.41 -6.08 -45.45
CA GLN A 244 -11.25 -5.23 -46.63
C GLN A 244 -10.95 -3.79 -46.18
N PRO A 245 -10.07 -3.04 -46.90
CA PRO A 245 -9.77 -1.65 -46.58
C PRO A 245 -11.04 -0.83 -46.59
N THR A 246 -11.31 -0.15 -45.49
CA THR A 246 -12.50 0.72 -45.32
C THR A 246 -12.47 1.87 -46.32
N SER A 247 -13.63 2.24 -46.87
CA SER A 247 -13.73 3.43 -47.71
C SER A 247 -13.28 4.68 -46.90
N PRO A 248 -12.63 5.66 -47.56
CA PRO A 248 -12.11 6.86 -46.88
C PRO A 248 -13.18 7.65 -46.05
N SER A 249 -14.42 7.66 -46.51
CA SER A 249 -15.56 8.26 -45.77
C SER A 249 -15.82 7.51 -44.45
N ARG A 250 -15.86 6.18 -44.49
CA ARG A 250 -16.14 5.34 -43.32
C ARG A 250 -15.03 5.44 -42.27
N ALA A 251 -13.78 5.61 -42.67
CA ALA A 251 -12.66 5.82 -41.75
C ALA A 251 -12.77 7.13 -40.96
N LYS A 252 -13.21 8.21 -41.65
CA LYS A 252 -13.47 9.52 -41.00
C LYS A 252 -14.63 9.44 -40.00
N ASP A 253 -15.71 8.73 -40.39
CA ASP A 253 -16.86 8.52 -39.49
C ASP A 253 -16.47 7.70 -38.25
N GLN A 254 -15.61 6.71 -38.40
CA GLN A 254 -15.09 5.91 -37.27
C GLN A 254 -14.24 6.74 -36.29
N LEU A 255 -13.37 7.63 -36.78
CA LEU A 255 -12.63 8.56 -35.92
C LEU A 255 -13.55 9.58 -35.24
N ALA A 256 -14.60 10.06 -35.94
CA ALA A 256 -15.57 10.95 -35.33
C ALA A 256 -16.36 10.23 -34.21
N ALA A 257 -16.78 8.98 -34.46
CA ALA A 257 -17.46 8.15 -33.46
C ALA A 257 -16.63 7.91 -32.21
N LEU A 258 -15.29 7.81 -32.32
CA LEU A 258 -14.39 7.64 -31.20
C LEU A 258 -14.57 8.74 -30.14
N PHE A 259 -14.80 10.00 -30.55
CA PHE A 259 -15.00 11.12 -29.63
C PHE A 259 -16.38 11.13 -28.96
N HIS A 260 -17.28 10.22 -29.34
CA HIS A 260 -18.55 9.97 -28.66
C HIS A 260 -18.53 8.69 -27.81
N ALA A 261 -17.43 7.95 -27.80
CA ALA A 261 -17.27 6.77 -26.96
C ALA A 261 -17.22 7.14 -25.47
N GLU A 262 -17.77 6.27 -24.64
CA GLU A 262 -17.67 6.41 -23.19
C GLU A 262 -16.27 6.01 -22.69
N ALA A 263 -15.87 6.50 -21.53
CA ALA A 263 -14.52 6.25 -20.98
C ALA A 263 -14.24 4.74 -20.80
N GLN A 264 -15.26 3.94 -20.48
CA GLN A 264 -15.15 2.49 -20.31
C GLN A 264 -14.88 1.71 -21.61
N ASP A 265 -15.13 2.32 -22.78
CA ASP A 265 -14.93 1.70 -24.09
C ASP A 265 -13.53 1.99 -24.66
N LEU A 266 -12.74 2.81 -23.96
CA LEU A 266 -11.40 3.21 -24.38
C LEU A 266 -10.33 2.24 -23.83
N PRO A 267 -9.14 2.15 -24.48
CA PRO A 267 -8.04 1.34 -23.98
C PRO A 267 -7.60 1.74 -22.57
N GLN A 268 -7.50 0.76 -21.67
CA GLN A 268 -7.13 0.99 -20.30
C GLN A 268 -5.63 1.23 -20.14
N ALA A 269 -5.25 2.22 -19.33
CA ALA A 269 -3.88 2.46 -18.90
C ALA A 269 -3.46 1.48 -17.80
N LEU A 270 -2.16 1.44 -17.47
CA LEU A 270 -1.60 0.48 -16.50
C LEU A 270 -2.26 0.59 -15.11
N GLY A 271 -2.48 1.80 -14.61
CA GLY A 271 -3.13 2.03 -13.31
C GLY A 271 -4.54 1.48 -13.25
N GLU A 272 -5.32 1.65 -14.31
CA GLU A 272 -6.70 1.15 -14.42
C GLU A 272 -6.73 -0.39 -14.48
N ILE A 273 -5.82 -1.00 -15.25
CA ILE A 273 -5.67 -2.46 -15.33
C ILE A 273 -5.32 -3.02 -13.94
N LEU A 274 -4.35 -2.43 -13.25
CA LEU A 274 -3.95 -2.86 -11.92
C LEU A 274 -5.07 -2.69 -10.89
N SER A 275 -5.79 -1.56 -10.93
CA SER A 275 -6.95 -1.32 -10.07
C SER A 275 -8.02 -2.40 -10.26
N THR A 276 -8.36 -2.70 -11.51
CA THR A 276 -9.34 -3.73 -11.85
C THR A 276 -8.88 -5.12 -11.42
N ALA A 277 -7.63 -5.51 -11.73
CA ALA A 277 -7.07 -6.80 -11.36
C ALA A 277 -7.04 -7.01 -9.84
N LEU A 278 -6.60 -6.00 -9.07
CA LEU A 278 -6.58 -6.07 -7.62
C LEU A 278 -7.98 -6.14 -7.00
N THR A 279 -8.95 -5.45 -7.60
CA THR A 279 -10.34 -5.46 -7.16
C THR A 279 -11.01 -6.82 -7.43
N LEU A 280 -10.74 -7.44 -8.59
CA LEU A 280 -11.26 -8.76 -8.94
C LEU A 280 -10.69 -9.88 -8.06
N CYS A 281 -9.39 -9.86 -7.74
CA CYS A 281 -8.77 -10.82 -6.83
C CYS A 281 -9.43 -10.85 -5.45
N GLN A 282 -10.08 -9.77 -5.04
CA GLN A 282 -10.84 -9.71 -3.80
C GLN A 282 -12.12 -10.59 -3.83
N ALA A 283 -12.79 -10.68 -4.98
CA ALA A 283 -14.10 -11.32 -5.07
C ALA A 283 -14.04 -12.85 -4.86
N GLU A 284 -12.91 -13.49 -5.20
CA GLU A 284 -12.75 -14.94 -5.15
C GLU A 284 -12.45 -15.50 -3.75
N SER A 285 -11.94 -14.67 -2.81
CA SER A 285 -11.48 -15.12 -1.48
C SER A 285 -12.27 -14.53 -0.32
N ALA A 286 -13.59 -14.77 -0.28
CA ALA A 286 -14.49 -14.16 0.71
C ALA A 286 -14.19 -14.51 2.19
N PHE A 287 -13.42 -15.55 2.50
CA PHE A 287 -13.26 -16.09 3.85
C PHE A 287 -11.95 -15.77 4.56
N GLU A 288 -10.89 -15.33 3.87
CA GLU A 288 -9.57 -15.12 4.45
C GLU A 288 -8.97 -13.76 4.08
N LYS A 289 -9.72 -12.69 4.28
CA LYS A 289 -9.25 -11.33 3.95
C LYS A 289 -8.52 -10.67 5.12
N VAL A 290 -7.37 -10.07 4.85
CA VAL A 290 -6.74 -9.16 5.79
C VAL A 290 -7.44 -7.80 5.74
N THR A 291 -8.11 -7.44 6.82
CA THR A 291 -8.69 -6.11 6.98
C THR A 291 -7.86 -5.31 7.97
N VAL A 292 -7.49 -4.09 7.61
CA VAL A 292 -6.84 -3.13 8.51
C VAL A 292 -7.88 -2.12 8.97
N ALA A 293 -7.90 -1.81 10.26
CA ALA A 293 -8.84 -0.85 10.79
C ALA A 293 -8.58 0.56 10.23
N ILE A 294 -9.64 1.31 10.04
CA ILE A 294 -9.59 2.73 9.71
C ILE A 294 -9.71 3.57 10.99
N GLU A 295 -9.07 4.73 11.01
CA GLU A 295 -9.27 5.67 12.10
C GLU A 295 -10.68 6.28 12.03
N GLY A 296 -11.40 6.22 13.14
CA GLY A 296 -12.70 6.82 13.31
C GLY A 296 -12.74 7.76 14.52
N PHE A 297 -13.87 8.39 14.73
CA PHE A 297 -14.13 9.21 15.89
C PHE A 297 -15.02 8.47 16.89
N ARG A 298 -14.75 8.64 18.19
CA ARG A 298 -15.61 8.19 19.28
C ARG A 298 -15.66 9.26 20.37
N PRO A 299 -16.85 9.64 20.88
CA PRO A 299 -16.95 10.54 22.02
C PRO A 299 -16.21 9.97 23.23
N SER A 300 -15.38 10.78 23.85
CA SER A 300 -14.64 10.42 25.06
C SER A 300 -14.65 11.62 26.03
N GLU A 301 -14.95 11.36 27.28
CA GLU A 301 -15.00 12.36 28.34
C GLU A 301 -13.92 12.08 29.41
N ALA A 302 -13.74 13.01 30.31
CA ALA A 302 -12.84 12.80 31.44
C ALA A 302 -13.41 11.75 32.38
N LEU A 303 -12.54 10.85 32.88
CA LEU A 303 -12.97 9.88 33.90
C LEU A 303 -13.55 10.57 35.11
N PRO A 304 -14.65 10.04 35.71
CA PRO A 304 -15.17 10.50 36.98
C PRO A 304 -14.07 10.56 38.05
N GLU A 305 -14.02 11.62 38.83
CA GLU A 305 -12.90 11.89 39.75
C GLU A 305 -12.62 10.72 40.71
N ALA A 306 -13.66 10.06 41.23
CA ALA A 306 -13.51 8.89 42.11
C ALA A 306 -12.80 7.72 41.38
N GLN A 307 -13.15 7.45 40.11
CA GLN A 307 -12.54 6.41 39.29
C GLN A 307 -11.08 6.76 38.92
N LYS A 308 -10.85 8.03 38.60
CA LYS A 308 -9.53 8.57 38.32
C LYS A 308 -8.57 8.40 39.49
N GLN A 309 -9.03 8.75 40.69
CA GLN A 309 -8.21 8.59 41.90
C GLN A 309 -7.90 7.12 42.23
N GLN A 310 -8.86 6.22 42.05
CA GLN A 310 -8.62 4.78 42.18
C GLN A 310 -7.57 4.27 41.18
N ALA A 311 -7.70 4.67 39.92
CA ALA A 311 -6.75 4.33 38.89
C ALA A 311 -5.35 4.91 39.13
N LEU A 312 -5.25 6.14 39.65
CA LEU A 312 -3.96 6.74 40.02
C LEU A 312 -3.30 5.98 41.17
N LYS A 313 -4.03 5.54 42.20
CA LYS A 313 -3.48 4.70 43.28
C LYS A 313 -2.92 3.38 42.70
N ALA A 314 -3.68 2.72 41.82
CA ALA A 314 -3.21 1.52 41.15
C ALA A 314 -1.96 1.78 40.28
N SER A 315 -1.89 2.92 39.57
CA SER A 315 -0.73 3.31 38.76
C SER A 315 0.55 3.49 39.56
N ILE A 316 0.44 4.08 40.78
CA ILE A 316 1.58 4.26 41.67
C ILE A 316 2.10 2.91 42.15
N ALA A 317 1.23 1.99 42.54
CA ALA A 317 1.59 0.63 42.95
C ALA A 317 2.25 -0.14 41.81
N LEU A 318 1.70 -0.05 40.60
CA LEU A 318 2.28 -0.69 39.40
C LEU A 318 3.63 -0.08 39.04
N ARG A 319 3.75 1.24 39.04
CA ARG A 319 5.02 1.95 38.77
C ARG A 319 6.12 1.54 39.74
N ALA A 320 5.85 1.51 41.03
CA ALA A 320 6.84 1.14 42.04
C ALA A 320 7.40 -0.27 41.80
N ARG A 321 6.54 -1.23 41.45
CA ARG A 321 6.95 -2.60 41.07
C ARG A 321 7.75 -2.65 39.77
N LEU A 322 7.32 -1.94 38.73
CA LEU A 322 7.98 -1.91 37.43
C LEU A 322 9.35 -1.22 37.50
N GLN A 323 9.48 -0.11 38.23
CA GLN A 323 10.77 0.59 38.40
C GLN A 323 11.84 -0.32 38.99
N GLY A 324 11.50 -1.15 39.98
CA GLY A 324 12.42 -2.11 40.57
C GLY A 324 12.99 -3.12 39.56
N LEU A 325 12.12 -3.62 38.66
CA LEU A 325 12.54 -4.52 37.58
C LEU A 325 13.43 -3.83 36.53
N LEU A 326 13.12 -2.59 36.21
CA LEU A 326 13.75 -1.82 35.15
C LEU A 326 15.10 -1.24 35.57
N GLN A 327 15.29 -0.86 36.84
CA GLN A 327 16.56 -0.39 37.42
C GLN A 327 17.60 -1.53 37.47
N ALA A 328 17.19 -2.79 37.64
CA ALA A 328 18.07 -3.94 37.64
C ALA A 328 18.80 -4.15 36.29
N ARG A 329 18.39 -3.45 35.22
CA ARG A 329 18.96 -3.57 33.86
C ARG A 329 19.72 -2.35 33.35
N THR A 330 20.00 -1.35 34.17
CA THR A 330 20.86 -0.23 33.78
C THR A 330 22.31 -0.76 33.66
N GLN A 331 22.67 -1.27 32.48
CA GLN A 331 24.05 -1.66 32.22
C GLN A 331 24.92 -0.43 32.02
N LYS A 332 25.84 -0.19 32.94
CA LYS A 332 26.93 0.78 32.73
C LYS A 332 27.89 0.24 31.68
N ARG A 333 27.81 0.71 30.45
CA ARG A 333 28.81 0.43 29.41
C ARG A 333 30.00 1.35 29.62
N CYS A 334 31.15 0.75 29.94
CA CYS A 334 32.42 1.46 29.97
C CYS A 334 33.06 1.44 28.58
N SER A 335 33.33 2.59 28.01
CA SER A 335 34.13 2.71 26.80
C SER A 335 35.43 3.44 27.09
N ILE A 336 36.52 2.96 26.51
CA ILE A 336 37.83 3.60 26.61
C ILE A 336 38.01 4.51 25.39
N GLY A 337 38.17 5.81 25.64
CA GLY A 337 38.19 6.84 24.62
C GLY A 337 39.22 7.93 24.87
N ARG A 338 39.12 9.05 24.17
CA ARG A 338 40.01 10.22 24.26
C ARG A 338 39.54 11.25 25.29
N ARG A 339 38.38 11.07 25.93
CA ARG A 339 37.78 12.00 26.91
C ARG A 339 37.08 11.20 28.01
N GLY A 340 37.05 11.72 29.24
CA GLY A 340 36.41 11.11 30.40
C GLY A 340 37.35 11.09 31.61
N ALA A 341 37.09 10.20 32.59
CA ALA A 341 37.98 9.97 33.72
C ALA A 341 39.18 9.11 33.29
N LEU A 342 40.37 9.39 33.85
CA LEU A 342 41.57 8.64 33.55
C LEU A 342 41.39 7.16 33.95
N HIS A 343 41.75 6.22 33.07
CA HIS A 343 41.67 4.78 33.33
C HIS A 343 43.07 4.22 33.62
N PRO A 344 43.40 3.91 34.90
CA PRO A 344 44.73 3.50 35.28
C PRO A 344 45.28 2.32 34.48
N GLY A 345 44.44 1.31 34.20
CA GLY A 345 44.81 0.13 33.42
C GLY A 345 45.13 0.40 31.93
N SER A 346 44.85 1.60 31.43
CA SER A 346 45.16 1.98 30.04
C SER A 346 46.34 2.94 29.90
N LEU A 347 47.01 3.28 30.99
CA LEU A 347 48.16 4.20 30.99
C LEU A 347 49.36 3.68 30.17
N HIS A 348 49.52 2.37 30.08
CA HIS A 348 50.57 1.75 29.23
C HIS A 348 50.46 2.17 27.77
N ARG A 349 49.26 2.60 27.30
CA ARG A 349 49.02 3.10 25.92
C ARG A 349 49.68 4.44 25.63
N MET A 350 50.09 5.17 26.68
CA MET A 350 50.84 6.42 26.49
C MET A 350 52.22 6.16 25.88
N GLN A 351 52.81 5.03 26.20
CA GLN A 351 54.11 4.63 25.62
C GLN A 351 54.05 4.38 24.12
N THR A 352 52.84 4.05 23.60
CA THR A 352 52.59 3.82 22.17
C THR A 352 51.92 5.01 21.52
N ALA A 353 51.94 6.20 22.13
CA ALA A 353 51.28 7.42 21.65
C ALA A 353 49.78 7.28 21.34
N ASN A 354 49.08 6.31 21.97
CA ASN A 354 47.67 6.08 21.79
C ASN A 354 46.86 6.90 22.81
N PRO A 355 46.11 7.95 22.40
CA PRO A 355 45.41 8.85 23.33
C PRO A 355 44.15 8.25 23.97
N ARG A 356 43.81 6.98 23.70
CA ARG A 356 42.61 6.31 24.26
C ARG A 356 42.94 5.76 25.66
N ILE A 357 43.04 6.63 26.66
CA ILE A 357 43.39 6.33 28.04
C ILE A 357 42.31 6.74 29.04
N PHE A 358 41.20 7.36 28.54
CA PHE A 358 40.13 7.83 29.38
C PHE A 358 38.94 6.86 29.35
N ARG A 359 38.37 6.59 30.53
CA ARG A 359 37.14 5.84 30.71
C ARG A 359 35.94 6.77 30.70
N ARG A 360 34.99 6.48 29.84
CA ARG A 360 33.68 7.12 29.84
C ARG A 360 32.63 6.10 30.22
N GLU A 361 31.96 6.32 31.33
CA GLU A 361 30.77 5.57 31.69
C GLU A 361 29.58 6.21 30.96
N VAL A 362 28.94 5.46 30.07
CA VAL A 362 27.67 5.83 29.46
C VAL A 362 26.62 4.96 30.11
N GLU A 363 25.75 5.57 30.89
CA GLU A 363 24.52 4.92 31.32
C GLU A 363 23.65 4.71 30.09
N GLN A 364 23.69 3.51 29.55
CA GLN A 364 22.70 3.11 28.56
C GLN A 364 21.44 2.76 29.35
N THR A 365 20.45 3.65 29.31
CA THR A 365 19.09 3.32 29.80
C THR A 365 18.66 2.08 29.02
N GLY A 366 18.63 0.94 29.69
CA GLY A 366 18.38 -0.37 29.07
C GLY A 366 16.94 -0.61 28.60
N LEU A 367 16.14 0.45 28.58
CA LEU A 367 14.75 0.43 28.13
C LEU A 367 14.59 1.38 26.95
N ASN A 368 14.35 0.81 25.81
CA ASN A 368 13.88 1.50 24.62
C ASN A 368 12.68 0.70 24.11
N THR A 369 11.53 0.92 24.75
CA THR A 369 10.34 0.08 24.58
C THR A 369 9.15 0.93 24.22
N ALA A 370 8.47 0.61 23.13
CA ALA A 370 7.15 1.11 22.80
C ALA A 370 6.09 0.13 23.32
N VAL A 371 5.08 0.64 24.01
CA VAL A 371 3.95 -0.15 24.52
C VAL A 371 2.66 0.42 23.95
N HIS A 372 1.96 -0.34 23.13
CA HIS A 372 0.67 0.04 22.57
C HIS A 372 -0.44 -0.73 23.28
N ILE A 373 -1.37 -0.01 23.91
CA ILE A 373 -2.51 -0.60 24.60
C ILE A 373 -3.71 -0.55 23.66
N LEU A 374 -4.28 -1.72 23.34
CA LEU A 374 -5.54 -1.86 22.65
C LEU A 374 -6.67 -2.06 23.67
N LEU A 375 -7.56 -1.08 23.79
CA LEU A 375 -8.70 -1.13 24.67
C LEU A 375 -9.97 -1.52 23.92
N ASP A 376 -10.51 -2.66 24.26
CA ASP A 376 -11.80 -3.11 23.76
C ASP A 376 -12.92 -2.28 24.40
N VAL A 377 -13.77 -1.71 23.56
CA VAL A 377 -14.96 -0.96 23.94
C VAL A 377 -16.20 -1.48 23.20
N SER A 378 -16.19 -2.78 22.85
CA SER A 378 -17.30 -3.48 22.21
C SER A 378 -18.54 -3.55 23.11
N GLY A 379 -19.65 -4.00 22.53
CA GLY A 379 -20.94 -4.07 23.24
C GLY A 379 -20.93 -4.99 24.44
N SER A 380 -20.14 -6.08 24.43
CA SER A 380 -19.97 -7.02 25.56
C SER A 380 -19.39 -6.34 26.81
N MET A 381 -18.51 -5.36 26.61
CA MET A 381 -17.90 -4.59 27.69
C MET A 381 -18.89 -3.75 28.50
N SER A 382 -20.16 -3.65 28.11
CA SER A 382 -21.14 -2.78 28.76
C SER A 382 -21.30 -3.08 30.26
N GLY A 383 -21.48 -2.03 31.06
CA GLY A 383 -21.68 -2.12 32.52
C GLY A 383 -20.37 -2.12 33.30
N VAL A 384 -20.19 -3.11 34.17
CA VAL A 384 -19.01 -3.19 35.04
C VAL A 384 -17.69 -3.42 34.31
N PRO A 385 -17.63 -4.28 33.26
CA PRO A 385 -16.39 -4.55 32.54
C PRO A 385 -15.75 -3.28 31.97
N ILE A 386 -16.50 -2.40 31.28
CA ILE A 386 -15.95 -1.18 30.70
C ILE A 386 -15.38 -0.23 31.73
N VAL A 387 -16.01 -0.14 32.91
CA VAL A 387 -15.51 0.72 33.99
C VAL A 387 -14.16 0.22 34.49
N LEU A 388 -14.03 -1.09 34.70
CA LEU A 388 -12.79 -1.71 35.14
C LEU A 388 -11.69 -1.58 34.03
N ALA A 389 -12.05 -1.82 32.79
CA ALA A 389 -11.12 -1.72 31.66
C ALA A 389 -10.58 -0.30 31.47
N ARG A 390 -11.41 0.72 31.53
CA ARG A 390 -11.01 2.13 31.45
C ARG A 390 -10.06 2.53 32.57
N GLN A 391 -10.39 2.15 33.83
CA GLN A 391 -9.56 2.40 34.99
C GLN A 391 -8.20 1.66 34.85
N ALA A 392 -8.23 0.40 34.45
CA ALA A 392 -7.02 -0.40 34.24
C ALA A 392 -6.13 0.20 33.14
N CYS A 393 -6.73 0.55 32.00
CA CYS A 393 -6.03 1.16 30.87
C CYS A 393 -5.38 2.50 31.26
N TYR A 394 -6.12 3.38 31.92
CA TYR A 394 -5.60 4.66 32.42
C TYR A 394 -4.47 4.46 33.43
N ALA A 395 -4.64 3.52 34.38
CA ALA A 395 -3.61 3.21 35.38
C ALA A 395 -2.31 2.70 34.75
N VAL A 396 -2.41 1.78 33.75
CA VAL A 396 -1.25 1.26 33.02
C VAL A 396 -0.58 2.37 32.21
N ALA A 397 -1.35 3.16 31.45
CA ALA A 397 -0.81 4.26 30.66
C ALA A 397 -0.07 5.28 31.54
N LYS A 398 -0.66 5.68 32.68
CA LYS A 398 -0.04 6.60 33.67
C LYS A 398 1.20 6.00 34.35
N ALA A 399 1.21 4.72 34.63
CA ALA A 399 2.39 4.06 35.19
C ALA A 399 3.56 4.06 34.19
N LEU A 400 3.27 3.72 32.91
CA LEU A 400 4.26 3.65 31.83
C LEU A 400 4.77 5.04 31.40
N GLU A 401 3.92 6.07 31.34
CA GLU A 401 4.31 7.45 31.03
C GLU A 401 5.45 7.96 31.93
N ASN A 402 5.42 7.55 33.19
CA ASN A 402 6.41 7.98 34.19
C ASN A 402 7.69 7.11 34.22
N ILE A 403 7.81 6.11 33.33
CA ILE A 403 8.99 5.25 33.26
C ILE A 403 9.88 5.74 32.12
N LYS A 404 11.10 6.15 32.47
CA LYS A 404 12.07 6.65 31.49
C LYS A 404 12.46 5.56 30.49
N GLY A 405 12.33 5.86 29.20
CA GLY A 405 12.64 4.92 28.12
C GLY A 405 11.47 4.03 27.68
N VAL A 406 10.26 4.28 28.18
CA VAL A 406 9.02 3.66 27.71
C VAL A 406 8.17 4.70 27.00
N ASN A 407 7.66 4.36 25.83
CA ASN A 407 6.81 5.20 24.99
C ASN A 407 5.41 4.57 24.86
N PRO A 408 4.44 4.92 25.74
CA PRO A 408 3.11 4.35 25.70
C PRO A 408 2.21 5.00 24.65
N ALA A 409 1.25 4.22 24.12
CA ALA A 409 0.10 4.69 23.35
C ALA A 409 -1.15 3.90 23.71
N VAL A 410 -2.31 4.47 23.47
CA VAL A 410 -3.60 3.84 23.75
C VAL A 410 -4.56 4.05 22.60
N THR A 411 -5.17 2.97 22.13
CA THR A 411 -6.17 2.99 21.07
C THR A 411 -7.37 2.15 21.47
N ALA A 412 -8.56 2.73 21.40
CA ALA A 412 -9.82 2.02 21.60
C ALA A 412 -10.33 1.41 20.28
N PHE A 413 -10.99 0.27 20.37
CA PHE A 413 -11.68 -0.38 19.25
C PHE A 413 -12.98 -1.05 19.72
N PRO A 414 -14.06 -0.99 18.90
CA PRO A 414 -14.20 -0.22 17.66
C PRO A 414 -14.40 1.29 17.91
N ALA A 415 -14.06 2.11 16.91
CA ALA A 415 -14.38 3.54 16.96
C ALA A 415 -15.87 3.78 16.67
N MET A 416 -16.41 3.08 15.70
CA MET A 416 -17.82 3.13 15.28
C MET A 416 -18.47 1.75 15.42
N ALA A 417 -19.78 1.72 15.65
CA ALA A 417 -20.51 0.48 15.97
C ALA A 417 -20.50 -0.58 14.85
N SER A 418 -20.31 -0.22 13.59
CA SER A 418 -20.58 -1.10 12.45
C SER A 418 -19.37 -1.45 11.58
N THR A 419 -18.17 -0.98 11.90
CA THR A 419 -17.01 -1.13 11.00
C THR A 419 -15.73 -1.48 11.75
N SER A 420 -14.80 -2.12 11.05
CA SER A 420 -13.42 -2.29 11.52
C SER A 420 -12.74 -0.93 11.63
N SER A 421 -12.87 -0.31 12.80
CA SER A 421 -12.40 1.04 13.05
C SER A 421 -11.75 1.16 14.43
N VAL A 422 -10.81 2.10 14.56
CA VAL A 422 -10.08 2.37 15.80
C VAL A 422 -10.12 3.85 16.14
N PHE A 423 -10.07 4.16 17.43
CA PHE A 423 -10.00 5.52 17.95
C PHE A 423 -8.72 5.68 18.80
N PRO A 424 -7.67 6.36 18.27
CA PRO A 424 -6.49 6.66 19.07
C PRO A 424 -6.80 7.66 20.18
N ILE A 425 -6.83 7.19 21.42
CA ILE A 425 -7.00 8.05 22.63
C ILE A 425 -5.69 8.82 22.86
N MET A 426 -4.56 8.14 22.70
CA MET A 426 -3.22 8.70 22.88
C MET A 426 -2.27 8.05 21.90
N ARG A 427 -1.54 8.85 21.14
CA ARG A 427 -0.49 8.37 20.25
C ARG A 427 0.86 8.30 20.97
N HIS A 428 1.81 7.53 20.42
CA HIS A 428 3.18 7.49 20.90
C HIS A 428 3.80 8.89 20.95
N GLY A 429 4.51 9.19 22.04
CA GLY A 429 5.12 10.50 22.29
C GLY A 429 4.20 11.55 22.87
N GLN A 430 2.92 11.26 23.07
CA GLN A 430 1.96 12.16 23.73
C GLN A 430 1.86 11.86 25.23
N LYS A 431 1.41 12.86 26.00
CA LYS A 431 1.07 12.68 27.40
C LYS A 431 -0.32 12.04 27.54
N VAL A 432 -0.49 11.26 28.59
CA VAL A 432 -1.76 10.59 28.88
C VAL A 432 -2.85 11.63 29.16
N PRO A 433 -3.89 11.71 28.30
CA PRO A 433 -5.03 12.62 28.54
C PRO A 433 -5.91 12.09 29.65
N ASP A 434 -6.87 12.91 30.11
CA ASP A 434 -7.87 12.48 31.08
C ASP A 434 -9.12 11.85 30.41
N SER A 435 -9.22 11.93 29.08
CA SER A 435 -10.39 11.53 28.28
C SER A 435 -10.45 10.01 28.05
N PHE A 436 -10.68 9.25 29.11
CA PHE A 436 -10.80 7.78 29.04
C PHE A 436 -12.23 7.29 29.30
N ASP A 437 -13.19 8.18 29.54
CA ASP A 437 -14.60 7.80 29.69
C ASP A 437 -15.23 7.58 28.32
N ILE A 438 -15.25 6.32 27.87
CA ILE A 438 -15.74 5.90 26.58
C ILE A 438 -16.84 4.84 26.78
N ASN A 439 -17.98 5.02 26.15
CA ASN A 439 -19.10 4.09 26.25
C ASN A 439 -18.85 2.84 25.38
N ALA A 440 -19.26 1.67 25.87
CA ALA A 440 -19.19 0.41 25.16
C ALA A 440 -20.27 0.32 24.08
N SER A 441 -19.90 -0.08 22.85
CA SER A 441 -20.85 -0.39 21.76
C SER A 441 -20.12 -1.02 20.55
N GLY A 442 -20.84 -1.78 19.76
CA GLY A 442 -20.34 -2.37 18.50
C GLY A 442 -19.76 -3.78 18.67
N GLY A 443 -19.14 -4.30 17.62
CA GLY A 443 -18.47 -5.61 17.58
C GLY A 443 -17.05 -5.56 18.12
N THR A 444 -16.30 -6.66 17.95
CA THR A 444 -14.92 -6.82 18.45
C THR A 444 -13.95 -7.05 17.29
N PRO A 445 -13.64 -6.06 16.43
CA PRO A 445 -12.77 -6.21 15.25
C PRO A 445 -11.27 -6.23 15.63
N LEU A 446 -10.90 -7.13 16.54
CA LEU A 446 -9.55 -7.21 17.12
C LEU A 446 -8.48 -7.43 16.05
N ALA A 447 -8.73 -8.30 15.06
CA ALA A 447 -7.77 -8.56 13.98
C ALA A 447 -7.40 -7.28 13.23
N ALA A 448 -8.40 -6.51 12.82
CA ALA A 448 -8.20 -5.25 12.10
C ALA A 448 -7.47 -4.20 12.96
N ALA A 449 -7.80 -4.12 14.25
CA ALA A 449 -7.13 -3.24 15.20
C ALA A 449 -5.66 -3.63 15.40
N LEU A 450 -5.34 -4.92 15.49
CA LEU A 450 -3.96 -5.42 15.58
C LEU A 450 -3.13 -5.04 14.35
N TRP A 451 -3.67 -5.20 13.14
CA TRP A 451 -2.99 -4.80 11.92
C TRP A 451 -2.69 -3.31 11.90
N TRP A 452 -3.65 -2.49 12.32
CA TRP A 452 -3.46 -1.04 12.40
C TRP A 452 -2.35 -0.67 13.42
N VAL A 453 -2.32 -1.32 14.60
CA VAL A 453 -1.27 -1.10 15.61
C VAL A 453 0.09 -1.52 15.10
N MET A 454 0.20 -2.68 14.45
CA MET A 454 1.47 -3.13 13.86
C MET A 454 2.02 -2.12 12.85
N GLN A 455 1.17 -1.58 11.98
CA GLN A 455 1.56 -0.52 11.02
C GLN A 455 2.04 0.75 11.75
N THR A 456 1.30 1.19 12.76
CA THR A 456 1.64 2.41 13.53
C THR A 456 2.98 2.26 14.26
N MET A 457 3.25 1.07 14.81
CA MET A 457 4.48 0.81 15.57
C MET A 457 5.68 0.47 14.68
N LEU A 458 5.48 0.17 13.41
CA LEU A 458 6.54 -0.32 12.51
C LEU A 458 7.72 0.66 12.44
N PHE A 459 7.44 1.96 12.30
CA PHE A 459 8.43 3.02 12.12
C PHE A 459 8.95 3.62 13.42
N LEU A 460 8.50 3.12 14.57
CA LEU A 460 9.00 3.59 15.87
C LEU A 460 10.47 3.15 16.06
N LYS A 461 11.26 4.05 16.65
CA LYS A 461 12.69 3.85 16.88
C LYS A 461 12.99 2.89 18.04
N GLU A 462 12.00 2.59 18.84
CA GLU A 462 12.10 1.70 19.99
C GLU A 462 12.42 0.27 19.52
N GLN A 463 13.45 -0.31 20.13
CA GLN A 463 13.94 -1.65 19.76
C GLN A 463 12.97 -2.76 20.16
N ARG A 464 12.22 -2.51 21.23
CA ARG A 464 11.24 -3.46 21.76
C ARG A 464 9.85 -2.89 21.58
N LYS A 465 8.95 -3.70 21.07
CA LYS A 465 7.58 -3.31 20.76
C LYS A 465 6.60 -4.29 21.42
N ILE A 466 5.77 -3.76 22.30
CA ILE A 466 4.81 -4.54 23.10
C ILE A 466 3.39 -4.09 22.72
N ILE A 467 2.51 -5.05 22.47
CA ILE A 467 1.08 -4.83 22.27
C ILE A 467 0.34 -5.45 23.46
N LEU A 468 -0.41 -4.65 24.21
CA LEU A 468 -1.25 -5.10 25.32
C LEU A 468 -2.72 -4.99 24.93
N ILE A 469 -3.42 -6.10 24.84
CA ILE A 469 -4.85 -6.17 24.53
C ILE A 469 -5.62 -6.23 25.84
N ILE A 470 -6.60 -5.35 26.03
CA ILE A 470 -7.54 -5.34 27.16
C ILE A 470 -8.93 -5.60 26.59
N THR A 471 -9.52 -6.76 26.87
CA THR A 471 -10.82 -7.20 26.32
C THR A 471 -11.55 -8.12 27.30
N ASP A 472 -12.87 -8.22 27.15
CA ASP A 472 -13.71 -9.22 27.83
C ASP A 472 -14.33 -10.23 26.85
N GLY A 473 -14.04 -10.10 25.55
CA GLY A 473 -14.82 -10.77 24.53
C GLY A 473 -14.06 -11.61 23.53
N ILE A 474 -14.86 -12.36 22.78
CA ILE A 474 -14.41 -13.14 21.62
C ILE A 474 -14.31 -12.20 20.42
N PRO A 475 -13.21 -12.22 19.63
CA PRO A 475 -13.12 -11.46 18.40
C PRO A 475 -14.20 -11.84 17.38
N ASP A 476 -14.67 -10.87 16.59
CA ASP A 476 -15.65 -11.10 15.51
C ASP A 476 -15.17 -12.19 14.54
N ASN A 477 -13.86 -12.29 14.31
CA ASN A 477 -13.22 -13.35 13.55
C ASN A 477 -11.98 -13.86 14.29
N THR A 478 -12.13 -15.00 14.95
CA THR A 478 -11.09 -15.63 15.78
C THR A 478 -9.90 -16.09 14.93
N HIS A 479 -10.13 -16.65 13.73
CA HIS A 479 -9.03 -17.09 12.84
C HIS A 479 -8.18 -15.90 12.38
N ALA A 480 -8.80 -14.83 11.95
CA ALA A 480 -8.09 -13.60 11.57
C ALA A 480 -7.31 -13.00 12.75
N ALA A 481 -7.86 -13.05 13.98
CA ALA A 481 -7.18 -12.56 15.18
C ALA A 481 -5.97 -13.45 15.53
N ILE A 482 -6.08 -14.77 15.49
CA ILE A 482 -4.97 -15.70 15.70
C ILE A 482 -3.87 -15.47 14.65
N HIS A 483 -4.25 -15.30 13.39
CA HIS A 483 -3.30 -14.98 12.31
C HIS A 483 -2.56 -13.66 12.59
N ALA A 484 -3.29 -12.58 12.92
CA ALA A 484 -2.67 -11.28 13.23
C ALA A 484 -1.70 -11.36 14.42
N VAL A 485 -2.07 -12.10 15.49
CA VAL A 485 -1.18 -12.36 16.63
C VAL A 485 0.06 -13.15 16.22
N THR A 486 -0.11 -14.19 15.41
CA THR A 486 1.01 -15.02 14.93
C THR A 486 1.98 -14.20 14.09
N VAL A 487 1.47 -13.35 13.20
CA VAL A 487 2.29 -12.44 12.40
C VAL A 487 3.00 -11.43 13.29
N ALA A 488 2.30 -10.81 14.25
CA ALA A 488 2.91 -9.89 15.20
C ALA A 488 4.10 -10.54 15.93
N GLN A 489 3.93 -11.75 16.44
CA GLN A 489 4.98 -12.49 17.12
C GLN A 489 6.16 -12.84 16.21
N LYS A 490 5.89 -13.27 14.96
CA LYS A 490 6.94 -13.52 13.95
C LYS A 490 7.73 -12.26 13.61
N LEU A 491 7.09 -11.10 13.62
CA LEU A 491 7.71 -9.79 13.40
C LEU A 491 8.44 -9.25 14.64
N GLY A 492 8.44 -10.00 15.76
CA GLY A 492 9.11 -9.64 16.99
C GLY A 492 8.33 -8.69 17.89
N TYR A 493 7.05 -8.49 17.64
CA TYR A 493 6.17 -7.84 18.60
C TYR A 493 5.85 -8.81 19.74
N GLU A 494 5.85 -8.31 20.95
CA GLU A 494 5.41 -9.07 22.11
C GLU A 494 3.94 -8.76 22.37
N VAL A 495 3.09 -9.76 22.29
CA VAL A 495 1.64 -9.60 22.44
C VAL A 495 1.19 -10.19 23.77
N TYR A 496 0.49 -9.37 24.55
CA TYR A 496 -0.06 -9.72 25.87
C TYR A 496 -1.56 -9.46 25.89
N GLY A 497 -2.30 -10.28 26.65
CA GLY A 497 -3.73 -10.17 26.83
C GLY A 497 -4.10 -9.97 28.30
N LEU A 498 -4.97 -9.00 28.56
CA LEU A 498 -5.59 -8.77 29.85
C LEU A 498 -7.11 -8.96 29.72
N GLY A 499 -7.59 -10.10 30.21
CA GLY A 499 -9.02 -10.41 30.25
C GLY A 499 -9.71 -9.63 31.37
N ILE A 500 -10.87 -9.05 31.07
CA ILE A 500 -11.69 -8.36 32.06
C ILE A 500 -12.83 -9.28 32.50
N ARG A 501 -12.65 -9.96 33.62
CA ARG A 501 -13.61 -10.92 34.19
C ARG A 501 -13.93 -12.11 33.29
N ASP A 502 -13.17 -12.32 32.23
CA ASP A 502 -13.38 -13.36 31.24
C ASP A 502 -12.07 -14.00 30.82
N GLU A 503 -12.07 -15.31 30.59
CA GLU A 503 -10.92 -16.12 30.21
C GLU A 503 -10.78 -16.31 28.70
N HIS A 504 -11.70 -15.81 27.86
CA HIS A 504 -11.67 -16.02 26.42
C HIS A 504 -10.37 -15.56 25.75
N ILE A 505 -9.72 -14.55 26.30
CA ILE A 505 -8.41 -14.08 25.82
C ILE A 505 -7.34 -15.17 25.89
N ALA A 506 -7.48 -16.18 26.78
CA ALA A 506 -6.55 -17.28 26.91
C ALA A 506 -6.58 -18.22 25.69
N HIS A 507 -7.67 -18.30 24.94
CA HIS A 507 -7.74 -19.03 23.68
C HIS A 507 -6.87 -18.37 22.59
N LEU A 508 -6.78 -17.04 22.62
CA LEU A 508 -5.97 -16.27 21.68
C LEU A 508 -4.49 -16.22 22.10
N LEU A 509 -4.23 -16.09 23.39
CA LEU A 509 -2.91 -15.89 23.98
C LEU A 509 -2.69 -16.82 25.19
N PRO A 510 -2.53 -18.15 24.97
CA PRO A 510 -2.51 -19.12 26.08
C PRO A 510 -1.39 -18.89 27.10
N GLN A 511 -0.23 -18.36 26.67
CA GLN A 511 0.95 -18.19 27.53
C GLN A 511 1.13 -16.77 28.04
N THR A 512 0.55 -15.77 27.35
CA THR A 512 0.78 -14.35 27.60
C THR A 512 -0.46 -13.57 28.01
N SER A 513 -1.49 -14.25 28.45
CA SER A 513 -2.70 -13.64 28.98
C SER A 513 -2.88 -13.86 30.47
N ARG A 514 -3.61 -12.94 31.09
CA ARG A 514 -4.07 -13.01 32.50
C ARG A 514 -5.46 -12.37 32.58
N VAL A 515 -6.18 -12.69 33.66
CA VAL A 515 -7.53 -12.13 33.91
C VAL A 515 -7.50 -11.28 35.17
N ILE A 516 -8.19 -10.15 35.14
CA ILE A 516 -8.42 -9.32 36.31
C ILE A 516 -9.93 -9.28 36.63
N ASN A 517 -10.25 -9.42 37.90
CA ASN A 517 -11.62 -9.31 38.41
C ASN A 517 -11.85 -7.95 39.05
N ASP A 518 -10.84 -7.39 39.69
CA ASP A 518 -10.84 -6.09 40.31
C ASP A 518 -9.59 -5.26 39.99
N LEU A 519 -9.68 -3.93 40.19
CA LEU A 519 -8.56 -3.02 39.91
C LEU A 519 -7.35 -3.28 40.83
N SER A 520 -7.56 -3.85 42.02
CA SER A 520 -6.49 -4.27 42.93
C SER A 520 -5.60 -5.35 42.37
N ASP A 521 -6.12 -6.19 41.49
CA ASP A 521 -5.39 -7.30 40.85
C ASP A 521 -4.43 -6.81 39.76
N LEU A 522 -4.68 -5.60 39.24
CA LEU A 522 -3.94 -5.05 38.10
C LEU A 522 -2.44 -4.99 38.36
N ALA A 523 -2.02 -4.44 39.50
CA ALA A 523 -0.60 -4.21 39.76
C ALA A 523 0.19 -5.52 39.94
N PRO A 524 -0.25 -6.55 40.69
CA PRO A 524 0.44 -7.82 40.77
C PRO A 524 0.43 -8.59 39.44
N ILE A 525 -0.69 -8.62 38.72
CA ILE A 525 -0.85 -9.35 37.47
C ILE A 525 0.00 -8.74 36.36
N MET A 526 -0.07 -7.43 36.17
CA MET A 526 0.77 -6.72 35.21
C MET A 526 2.27 -6.85 35.50
N PHE A 527 2.63 -6.88 36.79
CA PHE A 527 4.01 -7.10 37.21
C PHE A 527 4.48 -8.50 36.81
N ASP A 528 3.70 -9.54 37.09
CA ASP A 528 4.02 -10.93 36.71
C ASP A 528 4.16 -11.10 35.18
N MET A 529 3.21 -10.54 34.44
CA MET A 529 3.25 -10.55 32.97
C MET A 529 4.52 -9.87 32.44
N LEU A 530 4.82 -8.67 32.88
CA LEU A 530 5.96 -7.89 32.41
C LEU A 530 7.31 -8.40 32.96
N GLN A 531 7.33 -9.00 34.15
CA GLN A 531 8.51 -9.64 34.72
C GLN A 531 8.95 -10.83 33.89
N THR A 532 8.04 -11.72 33.53
CA THR A 532 8.32 -12.89 32.68
C THR A 532 8.97 -12.47 31.36
N VAL A 533 8.55 -11.36 30.82
CA VAL A 533 9.01 -10.75 29.59
C VAL A 533 10.37 -10.08 29.74
N LEU A 534 10.51 -9.27 30.77
CA LEU A 534 11.74 -8.52 31.02
C LEU A 534 12.91 -9.45 31.38
N LEU A 535 12.64 -10.63 31.93
CA LEU A 535 13.63 -11.63 32.25
C LEU A 535 14.04 -12.49 31.03
N LYS A 536 13.11 -12.84 30.12
CA LYS A 536 13.40 -13.65 28.91
C LYS A 536 14.16 -12.89 27.81
N GLY A 537 14.03 -11.58 27.70
CA GLY A 537 14.72 -10.76 26.68
C GLY A 537 16.22 -10.54 26.90
N GLY A 538 16.86 -11.24 27.82
CA GLY A 538 18.30 -11.15 28.14
C GLY A 538 19.16 -12.30 27.64
N ALA A 539 18.60 -13.26 26.92
CA ALA A 539 19.28 -14.47 26.46
C ALA A 539 19.36 -14.58 24.91
N ALA A 540 19.47 -13.44 24.19
CA ALA A 540 19.74 -13.45 22.75
C ALA A 540 20.93 -12.56 22.42
#